data_c55548237f4563f4db51d8d26593e245
#
_entry.id   c55548237f4563f4db51d8d26593e245
#
_cell.length_a   1.000
_cell.length_b   1.000
_cell.length_c   1.000
_cell.angle_alpha   90.00
_cell.angle_beta   90.00
_cell.angle_gamma   90.00
#
_symmetry.space_group_name_H-M   'P 1'
#
loop_
_entity.id
_entity.type
_entity.pdbx_description
1 polymer ?
#
loop_
_entity_poly.entity_id
_entity_poly.type
_entity_poly.pdbx_seq_one_letter_code
_entity_poly.pdbx_strand_id
1 'polypeptide(L)'
;MKEVQNIIIEELEDLRKRIISNIDSTGRRASGRTSGSMHTDVSENRGILFGRMTFGTLETGRKSGKVPAGFYQIIKQWVIDKGISFDSQSERNSFAYLVSRKIAREGTQLYRTGGEADVYTTEVPETIERIKDRVGFLMRLEFESIKLNK
;
A
#
# COMPACT_ATOMS: atom_id res chain seq x y z
N MET A 1 2.42 22.28 -19.34
CA MET A 1 3.23 21.21 -18.70
C MET A 1 3.19 21.27 -17.17
N LYS A 2 3.34 22.47 -16.54
CA LYS A 2 3.21 22.58 -15.07
C LYS A 2 1.83 22.15 -14.54
N GLU A 3 0.77 22.41 -15.28
CA GLU A 3 -0.60 22.04 -14.89
C GLU A 3 -0.82 20.53 -14.92
N VAL A 4 -0.27 19.83 -15.92
CA VAL A 4 -0.30 18.36 -15.96
C VAL A 4 0.47 17.76 -14.77
N GLN A 5 1.64 18.30 -14.47
CA GLN A 5 2.43 17.88 -13.31
C GLN A 5 1.66 18.08 -12.00
N ASN A 6 0.98 19.21 -11.83
CA ASN A 6 0.16 19.49 -10.66
C ASN A 6 -1.00 18.48 -10.52
N ILE A 7 -1.68 18.14 -11.62
CA ILE A 7 -2.73 17.12 -11.63
C ILE A 7 -2.16 15.78 -11.14
N ILE A 8 -0.99 15.36 -11.63
CA ILE A 8 -0.36 14.11 -11.23
C ILE A 8 0.01 14.14 -9.74
N ILE A 9 0.57 15.26 -9.24
CA ILE A 9 0.91 15.42 -7.81
C ILE A 9 -0.34 15.26 -6.95
N GLU A 10 -1.40 15.99 -7.25
CA GLU A 10 -2.64 15.97 -6.48
C GLU A 10 -3.26 14.58 -6.42
N GLU A 11 -3.39 13.91 -7.57
CA GLU A 11 -4.00 12.59 -7.64
C GLU A 11 -3.16 11.50 -6.95
N LEU A 12 -1.84 11.58 -7.05
CA LEU A 12 -0.97 10.63 -6.35
C LEU A 12 -0.95 10.85 -4.83
N GLU A 13 -0.98 12.10 -4.37
CA GLU A 13 -1.09 12.39 -2.93
C GLU A 13 -2.44 11.96 -2.37
N ASP A 14 -3.51 12.12 -3.14
CA ASP A 14 -4.82 11.63 -2.76
C ASP A 14 -4.88 10.10 -2.75
N LEU A 15 -4.30 9.43 -3.76
CA LEU A 15 -4.12 7.97 -3.77
C LEU A 15 -3.35 7.49 -2.54
N ARG A 16 -2.24 8.14 -2.19
CA ARG A 16 -1.44 7.79 -1.02
C ARG A 16 -2.26 7.85 0.26
N LYS A 17 -3.05 8.90 0.44
CA LYS A 17 -3.93 9.07 1.61
C LYS A 17 -5.00 7.99 1.68
N ARG A 18 -5.64 7.66 0.56
CA ARG A 18 -6.64 6.58 0.51
C ARG A 18 -6.04 5.22 0.83
N ILE A 19 -4.88 4.89 0.28
CA ILE A 19 -4.19 3.64 0.60
C ILE A 19 -3.84 3.56 2.09
N ILE A 20 -3.34 4.63 2.70
CA ILE A 20 -3.06 4.69 4.14
C ILE A 20 -4.35 4.47 4.94
N SER A 21 -5.44 5.13 4.56
CA SER A 21 -6.75 4.95 5.19
C SER A 21 -7.24 3.49 5.08
N ASN A 22 -7.06 2.85 3.93
CA ASN A 22 -7.43 1.45 3.72
C ASN A 22 -6.58 0.50 4.59
N ILE A 23 -5.27 0.77 4.74
CA ILE A 23 -4.41 0.01 5.65
C ILE A 23 -4.92 0.10 7.10
N ASP A 24 -5.32 1.29 7.53
CA ASP A 24 -5.80 1.53 8.89
C ASP A 24 -7.17 0.90 9.12
N SER A 25 -8.13 1.11 8.21
CA SER A 25 -9.50 0.61 8.32
C SER A 25 -9.61 -0.92 8.24
N THR A 26 -8.72 -1.56 7.48
CA THR A 26 -8.66 -3.03 7.36
C THR A 26 -7.90 -3.69 8.52
N GLY A 27 -7.45 -2.91 9.51
CA GLY A 27 -6.70 -3.41 10.66
C GLY A 27 -5.30 -3.96 10.32
N ARG A 28 -4.74 -3.60 9.18
CA ARG A 28 -3.42 -4.10 8.72
C ARG A 28 -2.25 -3.30 9.26
N ARG A 29 -2.52 -2.17 9.86
CA ARG A 29 -1.47 -1.39 10.53
C ARG A 29 -0.94 -2.13 11.76
N ALA A 30 0.38 -2.20 11.88
CA ALA A 30 1.08 -2.62 13.10
C ALA A 30 1.95 -1.46 13.61
N SER A 31 3.21 -1.38 13.19
CA SER A 31 4.12 -0.29 13.58
C SER A 31 3.86 1.05 12.87
N GLY A 32 3.11 1.06 11.78
CA GLY A 32 2.92 2.23 10.92
C GLY A 32 4.08 2.51 9.95
N ARG A 33 5.15 1.71 10.00
CA ARG A 33 6.33 1.91 9.13
C ARG A 33 6.01 1.82 7.65
N THR A 34 5.04 1.00 7.25
CA THR A 34 4.64 0.87 5.84
C THR A 34 3.95 2.14 5.37
N SER A 35 2.97 2.63 6.10
CA SER A 35 2.28 3.90 5.80
C SER A 35 3.26 5.09 5.80
N GLY A 36 4.15 5.15 6.79
CA GLY A 36 5.16 6.22 6.91
C GLY A 36 6.25 6.19 5.84
N SER A 37 6.45 5.06 5.15
CA SER A 37 7.45 4.95 4.07
C SER A 37 6.90 5.36 2.70
N MET A 38 5.60 5.56 2.58
CA MET A 38 4.99 5.91 1.31
C MET A 38 5.28 7.37 0.94
N HIS A 39 5.81 7.57 -0.25
CA HIS A 39 6.10 8.90 -0.80
C HIS A 39 5.89 8.91 -2.30
N THR A 40 5.65 10.08 -2.84
CA THR A 40 5.46 10.32 -4.25
C THR A 40 6.70 10.97 -4.87
N ASP A 41 7.00 10.61 -6.10
CA ASP A 41 8.00 11.27 -6.94
C ASP A 41 7.35 11.62 -8.28
N VAL A 42 7.34 12.90 -8.65
CA VAL A 42 6.67 13.40 -9.83
C VAL A 42 7.61 14.27 -10.66
N SER A 43 7.81 13.88 -11.89
CA SER A 43 8.46 14.66 -12.94
C SER A 43 7.43 15.22 -13.93
N GLU A 44 7.84 15.87 -15.02
CA GLU A 44 6.94 16.61 -15.93
C GLU A 44 5.71 15.82 -16.38
N ASN A 45 5.87 14.52 -16.71
CA ASN A 45 4.81 13.67 -17.25
C ASN A 45 4.83 12.25 -16.66
N ARG A 46 5.49 12.08 -15.52
CA ARG A 46 5.60 10.80 -14.83
C ARG A 46 5.39 10.98 -13.34
N GLY A 47 4.53 10.17 -12.76
CA GLY A 47 4.35 10.09 -11.32
C GLY A 47 4.57 8.66 -10.81
N ILE A 48 5.23 8.52 -9.67
CA ILE A 48 5.49 7.25 -9.01
C ILE A 48 5.10 7.38 -7.55
N LEU A 49 4.35 6.40 -7.05
CA LEU A 49 4.12 6.22 -5.62
C LEU A 49 5.01 5.07 -5.14
N PHE A 50 5.89 5.37 -4.21
CA PHE A 50 6.79 4.41 -3.59
C PHE A 50 6.25 3.92 -2.25
N GLY A 51 6.57 2.69 -1.92
CA GLY A 51 6.31 2.09 -0.62
C GLY A 51 7.38 1.04 -0.31
N ARG A 52 7.35 0.50 0.92
CA ARG A 52 8.26 -0.58 1.30
C ARG A 52 8.01 -1.84 0.47
N MET A 53 9.06 -2.67 0.33
CA MET A 53 9.00 -3.94 -0.42
C MET A 53 7.89 -4.90 0.11
N THR A 54 7.55 -4.81 1.40
CA THR A 54 6.47 -5.59 2.03
C THR A 54 5.06 -5.09 1.70
N PHE A 55 4.93 -3.97 1.00
CA PHE A 55 3.63 -3.35 0.66
C PHE A 55 2.72 -4.30 -0.13
N GLY A 56 3.27 -5.05 -1.08
CA GLY A 56 2.51 -6.04 -1.86
C GLY A 56 1.86 -7.14 -1.01
N THR A 57 2.47 -7.50 0.11
CA THR A 57 1.91 -8.53 1.00
C THR A 57 0.69 -8.05 1.79
N LEU A 58 0.45 -6.74 1.87
CA LEU A 58 -0.77 -6.20 2.48
C LEU A 58 -2.01 -6.50 1.63
N GLU A 59 -1.85 -6.57 0.32
CA GLU A 59 -2.93 -6.90 -0.62
C GLU A 59 -3.16 -8.39 -0.75
N THR A 60 -2.09 -9.14 -0.98
CA THR A 60 -2.18 -10.56 -1.38
C THR A 60 -1.89 -11.54 -0.25
N GLY A 61 -1.35 -11.05 0.86
CA GLY A 61 -0.80 -11.91 1.90
C GLY A 61 0.54 -12.52 1.46
N ARG A 62 1.08 -13.36 2.32
CA ARG A 62 2.34 -14.08 2.09
C ARG A 62 2.06 -15.57 1.83
N LYS A 63 2.57 -16.09 0.71
CA LYS A 63 2.51 -17.52 0.41
C LYS A 63 3.39 -18.35 1.37
N SER A 64 3.12 -19.65 1.44
CA SER A 64 3.98 -20.62 2.10
C SER A 64 5.38 -20.72 1.46
N GLY A 65 6.33 -21.23 2.20
CA GLY A 65 7.68 -21.49 1.72
C GLY A 65 8.75 -20.79 2.53
N LYS A 66 9.91 -20.58 1.91
CA LYS A 66 11.10 -20.01 2.54
C LYS A 66 10.79 -18.63 3.16
N VAL A 67 11.09 -18.49 4.43
CA VAL A 67 10.98 -17.25 5.18
C VAL A 67 12.35 -16.59 5.36
N PRO A 68 12.42 -15.26 5.55
CA PRO A 68 13.69 -14.59 5.80
C PRO A 68 14.35 -15.06 7.10
N ALA A 69 15.66 -14.89 7.20
CA ALA A 69 16.38 -15.10 8.44
C ALA A 69 15.78 -14.21 9.56
N GLY A 70 15.64 -14.76 10.76
CA GLY A 70 15.03 -14.03 11.87
C GLY A 70 13.51 -13.83 11.77
N PHE A 71 12.81 -14.59 10.95
CA PHE A 71 11.37 -14.45 10.76
C PHE A 71 10.57 -14.53 12.07
N TYR A 72 10.97 -15.41 12.98
CA TYR A 72 10.40 -15.45 14.33
C TYR A 72 10.49 -14.10 15.05
N GLN A 73 11.62 -13.44 14.99
CA GLN A 73 11.80 -12.12 15.61
C GLN A 73 10.94 -11.05 14.95
N ILE A 74 10.75 -11.13 13.63
CA ILE A 74 9.84 -10.25 12.89
C ILE A 74 8.40 -10.45 13.38
N ILE A 75 7.94 -11.68 13.53
CA ILE A 75 6.59 -11.99 14.03
C ILE A 75 6.45 -11.58 15.50
N LYS A 76 7.46 -11.82 16.33
CA LYS A 76 7.46 -11.38 17.73
C LYS A 76 7.31 -9.85 17.85
N GLN A 77 8.05 -9.08 17.04
CA GLN A 77 7.91 -7.63 17.00
C GLN A 77 6.54 -7.21 16.48
N TRP A 78 6.01 -7.87 15.45
CA TRP A 78 4.68 -7.61 14.93
C TRP A 78 3.58 -7.82 15.99
N VAL A 79 3.68 -8.85 16.82
CA VAL A 79 2.75 -9.09 17.93
C VAL A 79 2.76 -7.91 18.91
N ILE A 80 3.95 -7.39 19.23
CA ILE A 80 4.11 -6.22 20.11
C ILE A 80 3.50 -4.97 19.45
N ASP A 81 3.85 -4.71 18.19
CA ASP A 81 3.36 -3.55 17.43
C ASP A 81 1.83 -3.55 17.25
N LYS A 82 1.23 -4.74 17.19
CA LYS A 82 -0.23 -4.93 17.16
C LYS A 82 -0.89 -4.71 18.52
N GLY A 83 -0.14 -4.63 19.59
CA GLY A 83 -0.69 -4.51 20.94
C GLY A 83 -1.42 -5.76 21.44
N ILE A 84 -1.07 -6.96 20.92
CA ILE A 84 -1.66 -8.22 21.39
C ILE A 84 -1.11 -8.52 22.77
N SER A 85 -2.01 -8.59 23.76
CA SER A 85 -1.66 -8.85 25.16
C SER A 85 -1.56 -10.34 25.45
N PHE A 86 -0.63 -10.69 26.34
CA PHE A 86 -0.43 -12.05 26.87
C PHE A 86 -0.15 -11.95 28.37
N ASP A 87 -0.49 -13.00 29.12
CA ASP A 87 -0.28 -13.03 30.56
C ASP A 87 1.21 -13.13 30.91
N SER A 88 2.01 -13.69 29.99
CA SER A 88 3.46 -13.80 30.18
C SER A 88 4.27 -13.60 28.91
N GLN A 89 5.56 -13.25 29.07
CA GLN A 89 6.50 -13.20 27.96
C GLN A 89 6.69 -14.57 27.29
N SER A 90 6.60 -15.66 28.06
CA SER A 90 6.69 -17.03 27.57
C SER A 90 5.55 -17.35 26.59
N GLU A 91 4.33 -17.01 26.95
CA GLU A 91 3.16 -17.19 26.07
C GLU A 91 3.28 -16.41 24.77
N ARG A 92 3.68 -15.13 24.86
CA ARG A 92 3.93 -14.31 23.67
C ARG A 92 4.98 -14.95 22.76
N ASN A 93 6.08 -15.43 23.34
CA ASN A 93 7.14 -16.09 22.58
C ASN A 93 6.65 -17.38 21.91
N SER A 94 5.90 -18.18 22.62
CA SER A 94 5.29 -19.42 22.10
C SER A 94 4.30 -19.13 20.99
N PHE A 95 3.44 -18.14 21.17
CA PHE A 95 2.51 -17.68 20.13
C PHE A 95 3.25 -17.22 18.87
N ALA A 96 4.24 -16.34 19.01
CA ALA A 96 5.03 -15.84 17.88
C ALA A 96 5.76 -16.98 17.15
N TYR A 97 6.27 -17.95 17.87
CA TYR A 97 6.90 -19.13 17.28
C TYR A 97 5.91 -19.97 16.47
N LEU A 98 4.73 -20.29 17.03
CA LEU A 98 3.71 -21.07 16.34
C LEU A 98 3.18 -20.35 15.09
N VAL A 99 2.94 -19.04 15.18
CA VAL A 99 2.50 -18.22 14.05
C VAL A 99 3.57 -18.18 12.95
N SER A 100 4.84 -17.99 13.32
CA SER A 100 5.92 -17.97 12.32
C SER A 100 6.05 -19.29 11.57
N ARG A 101 5.94 -20.42 12.30
CA ARG A 101 5.95 -21.77 11.71
C ARG A 101 4.74 -22.02 10.80
N LYS A 102 3.56 -21.60 11.24
CA LYS A 102 2.33 -21.74 10.45
C LYS A 102 2.40 -20.94 9.15
N ILE A 103 2.86 -19.68 9.21
CA ILE A 103 3.02 -18.86 8.02
C ILE A 103 4.05 -19.46 7.05
N ALA A 104 5.16 -19.98 7.57
CA ALA A 104 6.16 -20.65 6.73
C ALA A 104 5.59 -21.87 6.01
N ARG A 105 4.76 -22.68 6.71
CA ARG A 105 4.19 -23.90 6.17
C ARG A 105 2.98 -23.69 5.26
N GLU A 106 2.09 -22.77 5.61
CA GLU A 106 0.76 -22.63 5.00
C GLU A 106 0.53 -21.27 4.32
N GLY A 107 1.38 -20.28 4.59
CA GLY A 107 1.14 -18.90 4.25
C GLY A 107 0.23 -18.18 5.25
N THR A 108 0.01 -16.88 5.02
CA THR A 108 -0.91 -16.08 5.83
C THR A 108 -2.36 -16.46 5.54
N GLN A 109 -3.26 -16.15 6.47
CA GLN A 109 -4.69 -16.39 6.27
C GLN A 109 -5.21 -15.65 5.02
N LEU A 110 -4.81 -14.40 4.82
CA LEU A 110 -5.18 -13.63 3.64
C LEU A 110 -4.81 -14.35 2.34
N TYR A 111 -3.59 -14.87 2.24
CA TYR A 111 -3.15 -15.63 1.08
C TYR A 111 -4.01 -16.89 0.86
N ARG A 112 -4.31 -17.63 1.93
CA ARG A 112 -5.11 -18.88 1.87
C ARG A 112 -6.57 -18.64 1.48
N THR A 113 -7.10 -17.43 1.74
CA THR A 113 -8.49 -17.05 1.43
C THR A 113 -8.66 -16.30 0.12
N GLY A 114 -7.63 -16.28 -0.73
CA GLY A 114 -7.70 -15.69 -2.07
C GLY A 114 -6.85 -14.44 -2.29
N GLY A 115 -6.29 -13.85 -1.23
CA GLY A 115 -5.32 -12.75 -1.33
C GLY A 115 -5.89 -11.41 -1.82
N GLU A 116 -7.15 -11.12 -1.52
CA GLU A 116 -7.79 -9.85 -1.91
C GLU A 116 -8.13 -9.05 -0.64
N ALA A 117 -7.30 -8.05 -0.36
CA ALA A 117 -7.50 -7.16 0.78
C ALA A 117 -8.09 -5.80 0.41
N ASP A 118 -8.09 -5.46 -0.88
CA ASP A 118 -8.54 -4.19 -1.43
C ASP A 118 -7.90 -2.96 -0.76
N VAL A 119 -6.60 -3.05 -0.52
CA VAL A 119 -5.82 -1.93 0.02
C VAL A 119 -5.54 -0.91 -1.07
N TYR A 120 -5.17 -1.37 -2.27
CA TYR A 120 -4.85 -0.50 -3.41
C TYR A 120 -5.37 -1.01 -4.77
N THR A 121 -5.87 -2.23 -4.85
CA THR A 121 -6.27 -2.86 -6.13
C THR A 121 -7.36 -2.08 -6.84
N THR A 122 -8.35 -1.57 -6.13
CA THR A 122 -9.41 -0.71 -6.69
C THR A 122 -8.95 0.73 -6.86
N GLU A 123 -8.17 1.25 -5.91
CA GLU A 123 -7.76 2.67 -5.87
C GLU A 123 -6.86 3.08 -7.04
N VAL A 124 -5.95 2.18 -7.46
CA VAL A 124 -4.99 2.50 -8.54
C VAL A 124 -5.68 2.72 -9.89
N PRO A 125 -6.53 1.80 -10.39
CA PRO A 125 -7.25 2.02 -11.64
C PRO A 125 -8.11 3.28 -11.63
N GLU A 126 -8.85 3.54 -10.55
CA GLU A 126 -9.68 4.73 -10.42
C GLU A 126 -8.85 6.04 -10.45
N THR A 127 -7.68 6.03 -9.82
CA THR A 127 -6.77 7.18 -9.88
C THR A 127 -6.25 7.42 -11.29
N ILE A 128 -5.91 6.35 -12.03
CA ILE A 128 -5.47 6.45 -13.42
C ILE A 128 -6.58 7.08 -14.29
N GLU A 129 -7.82 6.65 -14.13
CA GLU A 129 -8.94 7.24 -14.88
C GLU A 129 -9.16 8.72 -14.53
N ARG A 130 -9.10 9.11 -13.26
CA ARG A 130 -9.18 10.53 -12.87
C ARG A 130 -8.06 11.37 -13.48
N ILE A 131 -6.82 10.87 -13.50
CA ILE A 131 -5.70 11.56 -14.15
C ILE A 131 -5.97 11.74 -15.65
N LYS A 132 -6.41 10.69 -16.34
CA LYS A 132 -6.76 10.75 -17.77
C LYS A 132 -7.85 11.77 -18.06
N ASP A 133 -8.91 11.78 -17.27
CA ASP A 133 -10.03 12.69 -17.44
C ASP A 133 -9.60 14.14 -17.23
N ARG A 134 -8.86 14.42 -16.16
CA ARG A 134 -8.36 15.77 -15.83
C ARG A 134 -7.37 16.28 -16.88
N VAL A 135 -6.42 15.46 -17.28
CA VAL A 135 -5.43 15.84 -18.33
C VAL A 135 -6.14 15.98 -19.68
N GLY A 136 -7.04 15.10 -20.03
CA GLY A 136 -7.82 15.18 -21.27
C GLY A 136 -8.70 16.43 -21.34
N PHE A 137 -9.28 16.84 -20.22
CA PHE A 137 -10.03 18.11 -20.14
C PHE A 137 -9.10 19.32 -20.34
N LEU A 138 -7.96 19.36 -19.66
CA LEU A 138 -6.96 20.42 -19.80
C LEU A 138 -6.50 20.56 -21.25
N MET A 139 -6.15 19.45 -21.91
CA MET A 139 -5.71 19.47 -23.30
C MET A 139 -6.80 19.99 -24.26
N ARG A 140 -8.07 19.66 -24.02
CA ARG A 140 -9.19 20.20 -24.82
C ARG A 140 -9.28 21.71 -24.70
N LEU A 141 -9.17 22.26 -23.51
CA LEU A 141 -9.19 23.73 -23.30
C LEU A 141 -8.02 24.43 -24.00
N GLU A 142 -6.83 23.85 -23.96
CA GLU A 142 -5.66 24.39 -24.67
C GLU A 142 -5.88 24.39 -26.19
N PHE A 143 -6.41 23.30 -26.76
CA PHE A 143 -6.74 23.24 -28.19
C PHE A 143 -7.81 24.24 -28.61
N GLU A 144 -8.85 24.44 -27.80
CA GLU A 144 -9.89 25.45 -28.07
C GLU A 144 -9.32 26.88 -28.03
N SER A 145 -8.45 27.18 -27.09
CA SER A 145 -7.80 28.50 -26.99
C SER A 145 -6.94 28.84 -28.22
N ILE A 146 -6.27 27.86 -28.81
CA ILE A 146 -5.48 28.02 -30.04
C ILE A 146 -6.38 28.33 -31.23
N LYS A 147 -7.58 27.73 -31.30
CA LYS A 147 -8.53 28.00 -32.40
C LYS A 147 -9.15 29.38 -32.34
N LEU A 148 -9.34 29.95 -31.16
CA LEU A 148 -9.97 31.27 -30.98
C LEU A 148 -8.98 32.41 -31.24
N ASN A 149 -7.68 32.16 -31.26
CA ASN A 149 -6.63 33.13 -31.50
C ASN A 149 -6.16 33.21 -32.98
N LYS A 150 -6.90 32.61 -33.91
CA LYS A 150 -6.74 32.72 -35.36
C LYS A 150 -7.89 33.50 -35.98
#